data_94c77a4f577601d2e3752911995b8b66
#
_entry.id   94c77a4f577601d2e3752911995b8b66
#
_cell.length_a   1.000
_cell.length_b   1.000
_cell.length_c   1.000
_cell.angle_alpha   90.00
_cell.angle_beta   90.00
_cell.angle_gamma   90.00
#
_symmetry.space_group_name_H-M   'P 1'
#
loop_
_entity.id
_entity.type
_entity.pdbx_description
1 polymer ?
#
loop_
_entity_poly.entity_id
_entity_poly.type
_entity_poly.pdbx_seq_one_letter_code
_entity_poly.pdbx_strand_id
1 'polypeptide(L)'
;MTRPHCFVLQHDSPISFYPDKNQLMIDSEEIHLEPLQARLLSYFIENRGKVRSPQQIADDVWQRTQVSDNLVRQVISLLRSQLQDKTRPYRIIQTIPKQGYLFDIEVTEPSTTPTPIIEEAVVFTRTSKSKNKRLVLAVATILTVGIIAAWAVQNGDTTDDTPVITAQQSDVVPVYIHDISLDSTSNFEMAESVYNYLFYGLNSAKNLSGYHYSQLSQQSKQSLANHGVELKSWIKKVDGNYVLSVLVQNNHQPNQSQKVEKTFNQDNFFDAIGDVILEIKAIIAPMSSDYEVASHRVTSISNYDDWKVISEGISLFYQGKGGPAFSDIAQQLNTIQQQGRDSYLVSALLSYSEALAYLREHKQEDREQALHSAKQAFELNPRCDIANLTLGLALLINQHPNQAFPYLFYAAESTPSPISFYLLSVADKLADNPKGSQYNYQRYTEMKKEHNGQLFDLIESSQKANLFQTAE
;
A
#
# COMPACT_ATOMS: atom_id res chain seq x y z
N MET A 1 24.89 -22.70 3.65
CA MET A 1 23.93 -21.88 4.46
C MET A 1 24.54 -20.50 4.54
N THR A 2 24.05 -19.55 3.77
CA THR A 2 24.36 -18.12 3.89
C THR A 2 23.88 -17.65 5.27
N ARG A 3 24.75 -16.99 6.06
CA ARG A 3 24.32 -16.42 7.34
C ARG A 3 23.28 -15.33 7.07
N PRO A 4 22.25 -15.20 7.90
CA PRO A 4 21.24 -14.15 7.72
C PRO A 4 21.94 -12.78 7.79
N HIS A 5 21.61 -11.91 6.83
CA HIS A 5 22.06 -10.51 6.81
C HIS A 5 21.53 -9.81 8.07
N CYS A 6 22.39 -9.17 8.83
CA CYS A 6 22.03 -8.55 10.10
C CYS A 6 22.66 -7.16 10.20
N PHE A 7 21.89 -6.18 10.62
CA PHE A 7 22.37 -4.84 10.99
C PHE A 7 22.26 -4.65 12.50
N VAL A 8 23.31 -4.12 13.12
CA VAL A 8 23.28 -3.74 14.54
C VAL A 8 23.25 -2.24 14.64
N LEU A 9 22.13 -1.70 15.14
CA LEU A 9 21.92 -0.30 15.40
C LEU A 9 22.43 0.01 16.80
N GLN A 10 23.41 0.92 16.91
CA GLN A 10 24.02 1.31 18.18
C GLN A 10 23.13 2.32 18.89
N HIS A 11 22.39 1.85 19.88
CA HIS A 11 21.51 2.65 20.74
C HIS A 11 21.80 2.33 22.21
N ASP A 12 21.08 2.93 23.16
CA ASP A 12 21.23 2.67 24.61
C ASP A 12 21.21 1.15 24.90
N SER A 13 20.31 0.41 24.24
CA SER A 13 20.35 -1.05 24.04
C SER A 13 20.59 -1.33 22.56
N PRO A 14 21.59 -2.14 22.18
CA PRO A 14 21.82 -2.50 20.79
C PRO A 14 20.60 -3.20 20.19
N ILE A 15 20.18 -2.73 19.01
CA ILE A 15 19.05 -3.29 18.26
C ILE A 15 19.61 -4.06 17.07
N SER A 16 19.40 -5.37 17.03
CA SER A 16 19.74 -6.18 15.86
C SER A 16 18.56 -6.29 14.93
N PHE A 17 18.74 -5.93 13.67
CA PHE A 17 17.73 -6.00 12.63
C PHE A 17 18.08 -7.05 11.59
N TYR A 18 17.15 -7.96 11.31
CA TYR A 18 17.25 -9.04 10.33
C TYR A 18 16.24 -8.78 9.20
N PRO A 19 16.63 -8.10 8.12
CA PRO A 19 15.73 -7.75 7.02
C PRO A 19 15.02 -8.96 6.40
N ASP A 20 15.78 -10.04 6.16
CA ASP A 20 15.28 -11.28 5.54
C ASP A 20 14.17 -11.97 6.35
N LYS A 21 14.05 -11.62 7.64
CA LYS A 21 13.06 -12.19 8.57
C LYS A 21 12.02 -11.17 9.03
N ASN A 22 12.14 -9.91 8.61
CA ASN A 22 11.36 -8.79 9.14
C ASN A 22 11.39 -8.73 10.68
N GLN A 23 12.57 -8.89 11.29
CA GLN A 23 12.71 -9.13 12.73
C GLN A 23 13.70 -8.17 13.39
N LEU A 24 13.34 -7.67 14.58
CA LEU A 24 14.25 -6.99 15.50
C LEU A 24 14.53 -7.88 16.71
N MET A 25 15.73 -7.72 17.28
CA MET A 25 16.10 -8.24 18.60
C MET A 25 16.54 -7.07 19.46
N ILE A 26 15.86 -6.83 20.57
CA ILE A 26 16.16 -5.78 21.56
C ILE A 26 16.19 -6.44 22.93
N ASP A 27 17.30 -6.34 23.66
CA ASP A 27 17.47 -6.93 25.01
C ASP A 27 17.05 -8.42 25.07
N SER A 28 17.34 -9.20 24.02
CA SER A 28 16.94 -10.61 23.86
C SER A 28 15.43 -10.83 23.62
N GLU A 29 14.64 -9.79 23.47
CA GLU A 29 13.25 -9.86 23.06
C GLU A 29 13.17 -9.83 21.52
N GLU A 30 12.43 -10.78 20.97
CA GLU A 30 12.16 -10.86 19.53
C GLU A 30 10.91 -10.04 19.18
N ILE A 31 11.06 -9.07 18.28
CA ILE A 31 9.98 -8.21 17.81
C ILE A 31 9.84 -8.42 16.30
N HIS A 32 8.68 -8.86 15.87
CA HIS A 32 8.38 -9.01 14.45
C HIS A 32 7.90 -7.67 13.87
N LEU A 33 8.54 -7.24 12.78
CA LEU A 33 8.11 -6.06 12.01
C LEU A 33 7.15 -6.46 10.91
N GLU A 34 6.15 -5.62 10.67
CA GLU A 34 5.37 -5.77 9.45
C GLU A 34 6.23 -5.43 8.22
N PRO A 35 5.95 -6.03 7.04
CA PRO A 35 6.79 -5.88 5.85
C PRO A 35 7.10 -4.42 5.49
N LEU A 36 6.12 -3.54 5.59
CA LEU A 36 6.31 -2.11 5.31
C LEU A 36 7.23 -1.41 6.33
N GLN A 37 7.17 -1.81 7.60
CA GLN A 37 8.07 -1.29 8.65
C GLN A 37 9.50 -1.74 8.42
N ALA A 38 9.69 -3.01 8.05
CA ALA A 38 11.00 -3.58 7.73
C ALA A 38 11.63 -2.89 6.51
N ARG A 39 10.84 -2.67 5.44
CA ARG A 39 11.28 -1.90 4.27
C ARG A 39 11.66 -0.47 4.61
N LEU A 40 10.86 0.20 5.42
CA LEU A 40 11.14 1.57 5.86
C LEU A 40 12.43 1.63 6.70
N LEU A 41 12.67 0.65 7.57
CA LEU A 41 13.91 0.59 8.35
C LEU A 41 15.13 0.33 7.46
N SER A 42 15.04 -0.62 6.52
CA SER A 42 16.09 -0.85 5.51
C SER A 42 16.41 0.42 4.73
N TYR A 43 15.39 1.12 4.26
CA TYR A 43 15.53 2.39 3.55
C TYR A 43 16.27 3.44 4.39
N PHE A 44 15.93 3.58 5.66
CA PHE A 44 16.62 4.52 6.55
C PHE A 44 18.08 4.13 6.79
N ILE A 45 18.39 2.84 6.92
CA ILE A 45 19.77 2.33 7.07
C ILE A 45 20.59 2.69 5.81
N GLU A 46 20.07 2.44 4.62
CA GLU A 46 20.72 2.77 3.34
C GLU A 46 20.92 4.28 3.14
N ASN A 47 20.04 5.08 3.70
CA ASN A 47 20.05 6.54 3.59
C ASN A 47 20.52 7.24 4.86
N ARG A 48 21.32 6.55 5.70
CA ARG A 48 21.85 7.09 6.96
C ARG A 48 22.54 8.45 6.77
N GLY A 49 22.33 9.36 7.72
CA GLY A 49 22.91 10.70 7.72
C GLY A 49 22.30 11.67 6.73
N LYS A 50 21.26 11.25 5.98
CA LYS A 50 20.58 12.12 5.01
C LYS A 50 19.17 12.44 5.49
N VAL A 51 18.80 13.73 5.44
CA VAL A 51 17.40 14.12 5.65
C VAL A 51 16.58 13.69 4.43
N ARG A 52 15.48 12.96 4.68
CA ARG A 52 14.56 12.50 3.65
C ARG A 52 13.18 13.10 3.84
N SER A 53 12.68 13.77 2.80
CA SER A 53 11.32 14.30 2.83
C SER A 53 10.27 13.19 2.87
N PRO A 54 9.05 13.46 3.36
CA PRO A 54 7.96 12.48 3.28
C PRO A 54 7.72 11.96 1.87
N GLN A 55 7.83 12.85 0.86
CA GLN A 55 7.67 12.47 -0.54
C GLN A 55 8.76 11.50 -1.01
N GLN A 56 10.04 11.78 -0.71
CA GLN A 56 11.15 10.88 -1.06
C GLN A 56 10.98 9.49 -0.39
N ILE A 57 10.55 9.48 0.87
CA ILE A 57 10.26 8.22 1.58
C ILE A 57 9.11 7.47 0.90
N ALA A 58 8.04 8.18 0.51
CA ALA A 58 6.92 7.60 -0.20
C ALA A 58 7.35 6.97 -1.53
N ASP A 59 8.10 7.70 -2.34
CA ASP A 59 8.58 7.26 -3.65
C ASP A 59 9.46 6.01 -3.55
N ASP A 60 10.37 5.98 -2.58
CA ASP A 60 11.36 4.91 -2.48
C ASP A 60 10.80 3.67 -1.73
N VAL A 61 10.02 3.86 -0.65
CA VAL A 61 9.51 2.76 0.18
C VAL A 61 8.25 2.14 -0.42
N TRP A 62 7.30 2.96 -0.87
CA TRP A 62 6.07 2.49 -1.53
C TRP A 62 6.25 2.34 -3.05
N GLN A 63 7.36 2.87 -3.60
CA GLN A 63 7.62 2.89 -5.04
C GLN A 63 6.48 3.56 -5.83
N ARG A 64 5.84 4.57 -5.24
CA ARG A 64 4.70 5.29 -5.79
C ARG A 64 4.70 6.73 -5.30
N THR A 65 4.39 7.68 -6.20
CA THR A 65 4.42 9.12 -5.91
C THR A 65 3.17 9.66 -5.21
N GLN A 66 2.10 8.88 -5.11
CA GLN A 66 0.81 9.30 -4.51
C GLN A 66 0.58 8.71 -3.11
N VAL A 67 1.58 8.72 -2.28
CA VAL A 67 1.43 8.37 -0.87
C VAL A 67 1.33 9.66 -0.06
N SER A 68 0.26 9.81 0.73
CA SER A 68 0.09 11.02 1.53
C SER A 68 1.14 11.13 2.63
N ASP A 69 1.55 12.37 2.94
CA ASP A 69 2.43 12.67 4.07
C ASP A 69 1.92 12.07 5.40
N ASN A 70 0.60 11.97 5.54
CA ASN A 70 -0.01 11.40 6.75
C ASN A 70 0.28 9.91 6.88
N LEU A 71 0.22 9.14 5.78
CA LEU A 71 0.56 7.72 5.80
C LEU A 71 2.03 7.52 6.14
N VAL A 72 2.94 8.30 5.54
CA VAL A 72 4.37 8.25 5.86
C VAL A 72 4.61 8.53 7.35
N ARG A 73 3.98 9.58 7.89
CA ARG A 73 4.09 9.94 9.33
C ARG A 73 3.59 8.82 10.24
N GLN A 74 2.52 8.15 9.86
CA GLN A 74 1.94 7.08 10.65
C GLN A 74 2.84 5.84 10.67
N VAL A 75 3.37 5.41 9.51
CA VAL A 75 4.29 4.26 9.45
C VAL A 75 5.59 4.55 10.22
N ILE A 76 6.11 5.78 10.14
CA ILE A 76 7.25 6.21 10.96
C ILE A 76 6.92 6.15 12.46
N SER A 77 5.71 6.56 12.86
CA SER A 77 5.27 6.48 14.26
C SER A 77 5.19 5.03 14.74
N LEU A 78 4.65 4.13 13.91
CA LEU A 78 4.61 2.69 14.21
C LEU A 78 6.02 2.11 14.33
N LEU A 79 6.90 2.43 13.38
CA LEU A 79 8.29 1.96 13.41
C LEU A 79 9.04 2.47 14.65
N ARG A 80 8.87 3.75 15.03
CA ARG A 80 9.41 4.30 16.29
C ARG A 80 8.94 3.51 17.52
N SER A 81 7.65 3.12 17.53
CA SER A 81 7.11 2.30 18.61
C SER A 81 7.80 0.94 18.72
N GLN A 82 8.08 0.29 17.60
CA GLN A 82 8.79 -1.00 17.57
C GLN A 82 10.28 -0.85 17.96
N LEU A 83 10.92 0.25 17.56
CA LEU A 83 12.30 0.59 17.93
C LEU A 83 12.42 1.13 19.38
N GLN A 84 11.33 1.17 20.13
CA GLN A 84 11.25 1.75 21.49
C GLN A 84 11.60 3.25 21.56
N ASP A 85 11.63 3.96 20.44
CA ASP A 85 11.89 5.41 20.31
C ASP A 85 10.58 6.22 20.48
N LYS A 86 9.89 6.04 21.64
CA LYS A 86 8.54 6.59 21.87
C LYS A 86 8.52 8.03 22.38
N THR A 87 9.62 8.51 22.98
CA THR A 87 9.65 9.81 23.68
C THR A 87 10.41 10.88 22.89
N ARG A 88 9.87 12.11 22.89
CA ARG A 88 10.58 13.26 22.28
C ARG A 88 11.68 13.80 23.22
N PRO A 89 12.82 14.21 22.71
CA PRO A 89 13.22 14.18 21.30
C PRO A 89 13.55 12.75 20.83
N TYR A 90 13.02 12.35 19.64
CA TYR A 90 13.31 11.06 19.05
C TYR A 90 14.79 10.92 18.74
N ARG A 91 15.39 9.77 19.04
CA ARG A 91 16.83 9.54 18.94
C ARG A 91 17.22 8.72 17.71
N ILE A 92 16.37 7.77 17.30
CA ILE A 92 16.65 6.85 16.19
C ILE A 92 16.20 7.48 14.88
N ILE A 93 14.92 7.83 14.79
CA ILE A 93 14.35 8.50 13.62
C ILE A 93 13.94 9.91 14.05
N GLN A 94 14.78 10.88 13.77
CA GLN A 94 14.57 12.27 14.17
C GLN A 94 13.61 12.98 13.18
N THR A 95 12.80 13.93 13.68
CA THR A 95 11.99 14.80 12.83
C THR A 95 12.73 16.12 12.64
N ILE A 96 13.04 16.48 11.39
CA ILE A 96 13.64 17.75 11.03
C ILE A 96 12.51 18.67 10.54
N PRO A 97 12.21 19.77 11.28
CA PRO A 97 11.07 20.63 10.96
C PRO A 97 11.12 21.14 9.51
N LYS A 98 10.01 21.04 8.80
CA LYS A 98 9.81 21.45 7.40
C LYS A 98 10.71 20.75 6.36
N GLN A 99 11.52 19.79 6.74
CA GLN A 99 12.43 19.08 5.83
C GLN A 99 12.10 17.59 5.72
N GLY A 100 11.75 16.93 6.84
CA GLY A 100 11.43 15.50 6.85
C GLY A 100 12.02 14.75 8.03
N TYR A 101 12.68 13.62 7.75
CA TYR A 101 13.18 12.69 8.74
C TYR A 101 14.65 12.38 8.52
N LEU A 102 15.38 12.25 9.62
CA LEU A 102 16.79 11.90 9.65
C LEU A 102 17.00 10.65 10.49
N PHE A 103 17.70 9.67 9.95
CA PHE A 103 18.17 8.51 10.64
C PHE A 103 19.70 8.59 10.70
N ASP A 104 20.26 8.86 11.88
CA ASP A 104 21.69 9.13 12.03
C ASP A 104 22.27 8.47 13.30
N ILE A 105 22.02 7.17 13.42
CA ILE A 105 22.67 6.34 14.44
C ILE A 105 23.72 5.44 13.79
N GLU A 106 24.71 5.03 14.55
CA GLU A 106 25.74 4.12 14.06
C GLU A 106 25.12 2.75 13.77
N VAL A 107 25.39 2.22 12.56
CA VAL A 107 24.95 0.90 12.13
C VAL A 107 26.17 0.09 11.75
N THR A 108 26.31 -1.09 12.33
CA THR A 108 27.41 -2.02 12.04
C THR A 108 26.84 -3.32 11.46
N GLU A 109 27.49 -3.84 10.42
CA GLU A 109 27.30 -5.21 9.97
C GLU A 109 28.29 -6.10 10.70
N PRO A 110 27.87 -7.22 11.33
CA PRO A 110 28.78 -8.12 12.00
C PRO A 110 29.79 -8.69 10.99
N SER A 111 31.03 -8.20 11.05
CA SER A 111 32.13 -8.67 10.19
C SER A 111 32.41 -10.13 10.48
N THR A 112 32.49 -10.95 9.43
CA THR A 112 32.90 -12.36 9.50
C THR A 112 34.43 -12.47 9.58
N THR A 113 35.03 -12.05 10.68
CA THR A 113 36.41 -12.41 11.01
C THR A 113 36.44 -12.93 12.45
N PRO A 114 36.89 -14.15 12.71
CA PRO A 114 37.10 -14.61 14.06
C PRO A 114 38.39 -13.98 14.59
N THR A 115 38.26 -12.94 15.42
CA THR A 115 39.39 -12.42 16.19
C THR A 115 39.44 -13.19 17.50
N PRO A 116 40.63 -13.68 17.91
CA PRO A 116 40.78 -14.45 19.15
C PRO A 116 40.56 -13.54 20.36
N ILE A 117 39.90 -14.10 21.34
CA ILE A 117 39.64 -13.50 22.66
C ILE A 117 40.96 -13.20 23.34
N ILE A 118 41.26 -11.95 23.59
CA ILE A 118 42.26 -11.53 24.60
C ILE A 118 41.48 -10.86 25.72
N GLU A 119 41.44 -11.56 26.86
CA GLU A 119 41.04 -10.98 28.15
C GLU A 119 42.04 -9.91 28.54
N GLU A 120 41.60 -8.67 28.65
CA GLU A 120 42.31 -7.68 29.45
C GLU A 120 41.34 -6.89 30.34
N ALA A 121 41.80 -6.77 31.57
CA ALA A 121 41.05 -6.38 32.74
C ALA A 121 40.65 -4.91 32.75
N VAL A 122 39.44 -4.69 33.22
CA VAL A 122 38.84 -3.38 33.46
C VAL A 122 39.46 -2.72 34.68
N VAL A 123 40.01 -1.54 34.50
CA VAL A 123 40.35 -0.63 35.64
C VAL A 123 39.28 0.48 35.66
N PHE A 124 38.49 0.43 36.72
CA PHE A 124 37.57 1.51 37.08
C PHE A 124 38.34 2.73 37.58
N THR A 125 38.16 3.89 36.97
CA THR A 125 38.42 5.17 37.65
C THR A 125 37.17 6.02 37.69
N ARG A 126 36.61 6.12 38.87
CA ARG A 126 35.62 7.16 39.24
C ARG A 126 36.34 8.49 39.37
N THR A 127 35.82 9.54 38.75
CA THR A 127 36.01 10.89 39.26
C THR A 127 34.69 11.65 39.34
N SER A 128 34.56 12.33 40.46
CA SER A 128 33.41 12.93 41.10
C SER A 128 33.35 14.44 40.83
N LYS A 129 32.09 14.94 40.75
CA LYS A 129 31.58 16.28 41.15
C LYS A 129 32.00 17.54 40.39
N SER A 130 31.01 18.24 39.88
CA SER A 130 30.82 19.62 40.36
C SER A 130 29.33 20.06 40.23
N LYS A 131 28.79 20.52 41.38
CA LYS A 131 27.47 21.16 41.50
C LYS A 131 27.61 22.66 41.18
N ASN A 132 26.46 23.24 40.77
CA ASN A 132 26.07 24.64 40.74
C ASN A 132 26.09 25.34 39.38
N LYS A 133 24.90 25.35 38.77
CA LYS A 133 24.34 26.49 37.98
C LYS A 133 22.83 26.24 37.70
N ARG A 134 22.07 26.19 38.78
CA ARG A 134 20.60 26.30 38.70
C ARG A 134 20.22 27.60 39.40
N LEU A 135 20.12 28.72 38.70
CA LEU A 135 19.32 29.88 39.15
C LEU A 135 19.16 31.03 38.10
N VAL A 136 19.63 30.91 36.86
CA VAL A 136 19.53 32.03 35.89
C VAL A 136 18.60 31.72 34.70
N LEU A 137 18.15 30.46 34.56
CA LEU A 137 17.31 30.06 33.40
C LEU A 137 15.79 30.17 33.60
N ALA A 138 15.33 30.50 34.81
CA ALA A 138 13.89 30.51 35.12
C ALA A 138 13.17 31.84 34.78
N VAL A 139 13.91 32.95 34.56
CA VAL A 139 13.31 34.26 34.29
C VAL A 139 13.19 34.57 32.80
N ALA A 140 14.00 33.92 31.94
CA ALA A 140 13.97 34.13 30.50
C ALA A 140 12.83 33.35 29.78
N THR A 141 12.37 32.23 30.36
CA THR A 141 11.30 31.40 29.78
C THR A 141 9.88 31.96 29.98
N ILE A 142 9.66 32.76 31.01
CA ILE A 142 8.32 33.37 31.27
C ILE A 142 8.04 34.55 30.35
N LEU A 143 9.07 35.31 29.95
CA LEU A 143 8.92 36.43 29.03
C LEU A 143 8.69 36.01 27.58
N THR A 144 9.24 34.87 27.13
CA THR A 144 9.07 34.39 25.76
C THR A 144 7.69 33.75 25.54
N VAL A 145 7.13 33.06 26.54
CA VAL A 145 5.76 32.51 26.47
C VAL A 145 4.70 33.60 26.47
N GLY A 146 4.92 34.70 27.21
CA GLY A 146 4.02 35.86 27.23
C GLY A 146 3.97 36.61 25.89
N ILE A 147 5.06 36.71 25.19
CA ILE A 147 5.15 37.41 23.87
C ILE A 147 4.49 36.56 22.77
N ILE A 148 4.64 35.22 22.81
CA ILE A 148 4.01 34.32 21.84
C ILE A 148 2.51 34.27 22.06
N ALA A 149 2.03 34.27 23.31
CA ALA A 149 0.60 34.32 23.63
C ALA A 149 -0.05 35.66 23.24
N ALA A 150 0.64 36.80 23.45
CA ALA A 150 0.15 38.10 23.05
C ALA A 150 0.10 38.28 21.52
N TRP A 151 1.06 37.68 20.79
CA TRP A 151 1.09 37.73 19.32
C TRP A 151 -0.02 36.85 18.71
N ALA A 152 -0.34 35.70 19.33
CA ALA A 152 -1.42 34.80 18.90
C ALA A 152 -2.83 35.38 19.14
N VAL A 153 -3.01 36.21 20.18
CA VAL A 153 -4.30 36.87 20.47
C VAL A 153 -4.53 38.11 19.59
N GLN A 154 -3.49 38.77 19.10
CA GLN A 154 -3.60 39.99 18.32
C GLN A 154 -3.76 39.77 16.80
N ASN A 155 -3.49 38.55 16.31
CA ASN A 155 -3.66 38.14 14.90
C ASN A 155 -4.72 37.06 14.66
N GLY A 156 -5.70 36.98 15.55
CA GLY A 156 -6.86 36.12 15.39
C GLY A 156 -7.90 36.70 14.44
N ASP A 157 -7.56 36.91 13.18
CA ASP A 157 -8.55 37.04 12.12
C ASP A 157 -9.02 35.64 11.73
N THR A 158 -10.28 35.39 12.01
CA THR A 158 -11.03 34.23 11.55
C THR A 158 -11.26 34.32 10.05
N THR A 159 -10.30 33.91 9.26
CA THR A 159 -10.57 33.44 7.92
C THR A 159 -10.55 31.92 7.95
N ASP A 160 -11.64 31.35 7.51
CA ASP A 160 -11.87 29.95 7.28
C ASP A 160 -10.93 29.50 6.14
N ASP A 161 -9.65 29.40 6.44
CA ASP A 161 -8.64 28.79 5.58
C ASP A 161 -8.67 27.27 5.81
N THR A 162 -9.70 26.63 5.23
CA THR A 162 -9.48 25.29 4.72
C THR A 162 -8.20 25.35 3.88
N PRO A 163 -7.14 24.57 4.19
CA PRO A 163 -5.97 24.54 3.35
C PRO A 163 -6.44 24.09 1.95
N VAL A 164 -6.52 25.05 1.04
CA VAL A 164 -6.54 24.76 -0.39
C VAL A 164 -5.24 24.00 -0.61
N ILE A 165 -5.34 22.69 -0.71
CA ILE A 165 -4.28 21.83 -1.22
C ILE A 165 -4.08 22.32 -2.64
N THR A 166 -3.16 23.26 -2.83
CA THR A 166 -2.54 23.49 -4.13
C THR A 166 -1.91 22.15 -4.46
N ALA A 167 -2.58 21.40 -5.31
CA ALA A 167 -2.05 20.19 -5.90
C ALA A 167 -0.70 20.59 -6.51
N GLN A 168 0.40 20.29 -5.83
CA GLN A 168 1.67 20.13 -6.51
C GLN A 168 1.39 19.11 -7.60
N GLN A 169 1.59 19.52 -8.83
CA GLN A 169 1.40 18.73 -10.03
C GLN A 169 2.18 17.42 -9.81
N SER A 170 1.47 16.35 -9.44
CA SER A 170 2.10 15.05 -9.27
C SER A 170 2.53 14.60 -10.66
N ASP A 171 3.77 14.16 -10.81
CA ASP A 171 4.29 13.61 -12.07
C ASP A 171 3.57 12.30 -12.49
N VAL A 172 2.59 11.86 -11.71
CA VAL A 172 1.78 10.67 -11.96
C VAL A 172 0.57 11.01 -12.82
N VAL A 173 0.46 10.32 -13.95
CA VAL A 173 -0.66 10.46 -14.87
C VAL A 173 -1.79 9.52 -14.47
N PRO A 174 -2.98 10.03 -14.09
CA PRO A 174 -4.13 9.20 -13.84
C PRO A 174 -4.69 8.64 -15.16
N VAL A 175 -4.94 7.33 -15.17
CA VAL A 175 -5.46 6.59 -16.32
C VAL A 175 -6.82 5.98 -15.95
N TYR A 176 -7.88 6.44 -16.59
CA TYR A 176 -9.26 6.00 -16.34
C TYR A 176 -9.66 4.92 -17.33
N ILE A 177 -9.78 3.69 -16.83
CA ILE A 177 -10.01 2.51 -17.64
C ILE A 177 -11.51 2.20 -17.60
N HIS A 178 -12.19 2.36 -18.75
CA HIS A 178 -13.59 1.98 -18.91
C HIS A 178 -13.74 0.48 -19.07
N ASP A 179 -14.89 -0.05 -18.66
CA ASP A 179 -15.26 -1.44 -18.91
C ASP A 179 -15.19 -1.73 -20.42
N ILE A 180 -14.74 -2.93 -20.79
CA ILE A 180 -14.57 -3.29 -22.20
C ILE A 180 -15.94 -3.54 -22.83
N SER A 181 -16.21 -2.81 -23.90
CA SER A 181 -17.42 -3.01 -24.71
C SER A 181 -17.28 -4.26 -25.58
N LEU A 182 -18.33 -5.07 -25.60
CA LEU A 182 -18.40 -6.33 -26.35
C LEU A 182 -19.34 -6.19 -27.55
N ASP A 183 -19.00 -6.86 -28.64
CA ASP A 183 -19.96 -7.14 -29.68
C ASP A 183 -20.79 -8.40 -29.34
N SER A 184 -21.82 -8.71 -30.14
CA SER A 184 -22.72 -9.84 -29.91
C SER A 184 -22.05 -11.22 -30.04
N THR A 185 -20.81 -11.29 -30.51
CA THR A 185 -20.08 -12.52 -30.80
C THR A 185 -18.95 -12.77 -29.83
N SER A 186 -18.64 -11.79 -28.96
CA SER A 186 -17.51 -11.81 -28.07
C SER A 186 -17.84 -12.41 -26.72
N ASN A 187 -16.83 -13.03 -26.07
CA ASN A 187 -16.98 -13.69 -24.79
C ASN A 187 -16.69 -12.69 -23.64
N PHE A 188 -17.61 -12.58 -22.69
CA PHE A 188 -17.47 -11.74 -21.48
C PHE A 188 -16.21 -12.10 -20.68
N GLU A 189 -15.92 -13.39 -20.52
CA GLU A 189 -14.75 -13.89 -19.81
C GLU A 189 -13.41 -13.40 -20.41
N MET A 190 -13.33 -13.38 -21.76
CA MET A 190 -12.16 -12.85 -22.45
C MET A 190 -12.00 -11.35 -22.22
N ALA A 191 -13.09 -10.59 -22.23
CA ALA A 191 -13.05 -9.16 -21.96
C ALA A 191 -12.60 -8.86 -20.53
N GLU A 192 -13.08 -9.62 -19.56
CA GLU A 192 -12.68 -9.52 -18.15
C GLU A 192 -11.18 -9.84 -17.98
N SER A 193 -10.70 -10.91 -18.62
CA SER A 193 -9.28 -11.28 -18.62
C SER A 193 -8.40 -10.18 -19.22
N VAL A 194 -8.80 -9.57 -20.33
CA VAL A 194 -8.08 -8.45 -20.95
C VAL A 194 -8.13 -7.22 -20.05
N TYR A 195 -9.29 -6.88 -19.49
CA TYR A 195 -9.48 -5.73 -18.63
C TYR A 195 -8.52 -5.78 -17.41
N ASN A 196 -8.53 -6.91 -16.70
CA ASN A 196 -7.69 -7.09 -15.53
C ASN A 196 -6.19 -7.07 -15.89
N TYR A 197 -5.80 -7.66 -17.04
CA TYR A 197 -4.41 -7.63 -17.48
C TYR A 197 -3.95 -6.21 -17.85
N LEU A 198 -4.78 -5.43 -18.55
CA LEU A 198 -4.52 -4.02 -18.84
C LEU A 198 -4.42 -3.18 -17.56
N PHE A 199 -5.36 -3.36 -16.63
CA PHE A 199 -5.40 -2.61 -15.38
C PHE A 199 -4.11 -2.81 -14.56
N TYR A 200 -3.75 -4.05 -14.27
CA TYR A 200 -2.54 -4.33 -13.50
C TYR A 200 -1.25 -4.03 -14.28
N GLY A 201 -1.27 -4.18 -15.59
CA GLY A 201 -0.14 -3.83 -16.45
C GLY A 201 0.16 -2.34 -16.47
N LEU A 202 -0.86 -1.50 -16.52
CA LEU A 202 -0.69 -0.04 -16.45
C LEU A 202 -0.28 0.41 -15.04
N ASN A 203 -0.87 -0.18 -13.99
CA ASN A 203 -0.48 0.09 -12.61
C ASN A 203 0.92 -0.42 -12.23
N SER A 204 1.56 -1.23 -13.05
CA SER A 204 2.96 -1.62 -12.82
C SER A 204 3.95 -0.48 -13.09
N ALA A 205 3.57 0.56 -13.82
CA ALA A 205 4.43 1.71 -14.09
C ALA A 205 4.41 2.70 -12.91
N LYS A 206 5.57 3.19 -12.50
CA LYS A 206 5.75 4.08 -11.33
C LYS A 206 4.98 5.40 -11.46
N ASN A 207 4.87 5.91 -12.68
CA ASN A 207 4.30 7.20 -13.01
C ASN A 207 2.88 7.14 -13.60
N LEU A 208 2.23 5.97 -13.56
CA LEU A 208 0.83 5.81 -13.95
C LEU A 208 0.01 5.35 -12.74
N SER A 209 -1.22 5.83 -12.66
CA SER A 209 -2.21 5.36 -11.69
C SER A 209 -3.51 5.04 -12.41
N GLY A 210 -3.81 3.75 -12.57
CA GLY A 210 -5.04 3.26 -13.18
C GLY A 210 -6.20 3.28 -12.20
N TYR A 211 -7.36 3.72 -12.68
CA TYR A 211 -8.61 3.75 -11.94
C TYR A 211 -9.71 3.05 -12.73
N HIS A 212 -10.51 2.24 -12.05
CA HIS A 212 -11.73 1.69 -12.62
C HIS A 212 -12.76 2.82 -12.83
N TYR A 213 -13.03 3.20 -14.08
CA TYR A 213 -13.93 4.31 -14.36
C TYR A 213 -15.36 4.08 -13.83
N SER A 214 -15.84 2.84 -13.89
CA SER A 214 -17.17 2.46 -13.37
C SER A 214 -17.29 2.65 -11.85
N GLN A 215 -16.19 2.60 -11.11
CA GLN A 215 -16.17 2.75 -9.65
C GLN A 215 -16.01 4.20 -9.16
N LEU A 216 -15.78 5.15 -10.06
CA LEU A 216 -15.66 6.56 -9.70
C LEU A 216 -17.01 7.20 -9.42
N SER A 217 -17.07 8.06 -8.40
CA SER A 217 -18.26 8.87 -8.12
C SER A 217 -18.57 9.86 -9.25
N GLN A 218 -19.80 10.32 -9.37
CA GLN A 218 -20.18 11.33 -10.35
C GLN A 218 -19.39 12.63 -10.19
N GLN A 219 -19.11 13.03 -8.94
CA GLN A 219 -18.28 14.19 -8.66
C GLN A 219 -16.83 13.98 -9.12
N SER A 220 -16.26 12.79 -8.88
CA SER A 220 -14.95 12.43 -9.39
C SER A 220 -14.92 12.46 -10.91
N LYS A 221 -15.90 11.85 -11.60
CA LYS A 221 -16.02 11.89 -13.06
C LYS A 221 -16.06 13.30 -13.62
N GLN A 222 -16.76 14.22 -12.97
CA GLN A 222 -16.80 15.63 -13.38
C GLN A 222 -15.47 16.35 -13.17
N SER A 223 -14.77 16.11 -12.06
CA SER A 223 -13.45 16.72 -11.81
C SER A 223 -12.38 16.19 -12.75
N LEU A 224 -12.54 14.95 -13.23
CA LEU A 224 -11.59 14.26 -14.11
C LEU A 224 -11.74 14.66 -15.59
N ALA A 225 -12.84 15.28 -15.98
CA ALA A 225 -13.13 15.65 -17.38
C ALA A 225 -12.02 16.48 -18.05
N ASN A 226 -11.14 17.10 -17.27
CA ASN A 226 -10.05 17.94 -17.76
C ASN A 226 -8.65 17.43 -17.43
N HIS A 227 -8.50 16.24 -16.80
CA HIS A 227 -7.21 15.75 -16.33
C HIS A 227 -7.02 14.25 -16.64
N GLY A 228 -5.79 13.86 -16.95
CA GLY A 228 -5.43 12.47 -17.17
C GLY A 228 -5.80 11.91 -18.52
N VAL A 229 -5.88 10.58 -18.59
CA VAL A 229 -6.11 9.82 -19.83
C VAL A 229 -7.29 8.87 -19.61
N GLU A 230 -8.21 8.86 -20.58
CA GLU A 230 -9.28 7.85 -20.66
C GLU A 230 -8.91 6.74 -21.64
N LEU A 231 -9.13 5.49 -21.22
CA LEU A 231 -9.03 4.32 -22.08
C LEU A 231 -10.41 3.73 -22.32
N LYS A 232 -10.86 3.80 -23.57
CA LYS A 232 -12.12 3.19 -24.02
C LYS A 232 -11.78 2.01 -24.92
N SER A 233 -12.20 0.81 -24.53
CA SER A 233 -11.80 -0.43 -25.18
C SER A 233 -13.00 -1.23 -25.67
N TRP A 234 -12.82 -1.92 -26.78
CA TRP A 234 -13.81 -2.87 -27.28
C TRP A 234 -13.12 -4.09 -27.88
N ILE A 235 -13.79 -5.23 -27.76
CA ILE A 235 -13.33 -6.51 -28.30
C ILE A 235 -14.39 -7.01 -29.29
N LYS A 236 -13.91 -7.47 -30.44
CA LYS A 236 -14.71 -8.22 -31.41
C LYS A 236 -14.04 -9.54 -31.76
N LYS A 237 -14.83 -10.56 -32.10
CA LYS A 237 -14.33 -11.85 -32.57
C LYS A 237 -14.36 -11.88 -34.09
N VAL A 238 -13.21 -12.20 -34.71
CA VAL A 238 -13.06 -12.25 -36.18
C VAL A 238 -12.26 -13.52 -36.54
N ASP A 239 -12.82 -14.40 -37.33
CA ASP A 239 -12.17 -15.62 -37.84
C ASP A 239 -11.50 -16.47 -36.74
N GLY A 240 -12.19 -16.64 -35.60
CA GLY A 240 -11.70 -17.40 -34.47
C GLY A 240 -10.73 -16.66 -33.53
N ASN A 241 -10.19 -15.53 -33.93
CA ASN A 241 -9.34 -14.64 -33.12
C ASN A 241 -10.15 -13.50 -32.51
N TYR A 242 -9.56 -12.80 -31.55
CA TYR A 242 -10.09 -11.58 -30.97
C TYR A 242 -9.33 -10.37 -31.48
N VAL A 243 -10.01 -9.26 -31.72
CA VAL A 243 -9.41 -7.97 -32.02
C VAL A 243 -9.73 -7.03 -30.88
N LEU A 244 -8.73 -6.65 -30.10
CA LEU A 244 -8.78 -5.60 -29.11
C LEU A 244 -8.52 -4.26 -29.77
N SER A 245 -9.39 -3.30 -29.58
CA SER A 245 -9.16 -1.90 -29.94
C SER A 245 -9.24 -1.05 -28.68
N VAL A 246 -8.25 -0.19 -28.46
CA VAL A 246 -8.19 0.74 -27.34
C VAL A 246 -8.04 2.15 -27.87
N LEU A 247 -8.97 3.02 -27.51
CA LEU A 247 -8.86 4.45 -27.75
C LEU A 247 -8.23 5.11 -26.52
N VAL A 248 -7.06 5.69 -26.72
CA VAL A 248 -6.33 6.47 -25.71
C VAL A 248 -6.66 7.93 -25.91
N GLN A 249 -7.39 8.54 -25.00
CA GLN A 249 -7.85 9.92 -25.08
C GLN A 249 -7.21 10.76 -23.97
N ASN A 250 -6.44 11.77 -24.37
CA ASN A 250 -5.91 12.75 -23.42
C ASN A 250 -6.98 13.79 -23.10
N ASN A 251 -7.39 13.91 -21.83
CA ASN A 251 -8.45 14.84 -21.42
C ASN A 251 -8.04 16.31 -21.52
N HIS A 252 -6.74 16.64 -21.48
CA HIS A 252 -6.24 17.99 -21.77
C HIS A 252 -6.33 18.38 -23.26
N GLN A 253 -6.34 17.36 -24.14
CA GLN A 253 -6.36 17.55 -25.59
C GLN A 253 -7.30 16.54 -26.23
N PRO A 254 -8.63 16.65 -26.00
CA PRO A 254 -9.59 15.61 -26.39
C PRO A 254 -9.67 15.35 -27.90
N ASN A 255 -9.18 16.30 -28.71
CA ASN A 255 -9.10 16.14 -30.18
C ASN A 255 -7.87 15.31 -30.64
N GLN A 256 -6.98 14.94 -29.73
CA GLN A 256 -5.80 14.12 -30.00
C GLN A 256 -5.99 12.74 -29.34
N SER A 257 -6.88 11.94 -29.89
CA SER A 257 -7.02 10.54 -29.49
C SER A 257 -6.18 9.64 -30.39
N GLN A 258 -5.57 8.61 -29.81
CA GLN A 258 -4.83 7.59 -30.55
C GLN A 258 -5.49 6.23 -30.35
N LYS A 259 -5.55 5.44 -31.40
CA LYS A 259 -6.10 4.09 -31.38
C LYS A 259 -4.98 3.07 -31.42
N VAL A 260 -4.99 2.16 -30.48
CA VAL A 260 -4.17 0.95 -30.46
C VAL A 260 -5.05 -0.22 -30.84
N GLU A 261 -4.60 -1.09 -31.74
CA GLU A 261 -5.35 -2.26 -32.15
C GLU A 261 -4.45 -3.50 -32.26
N LYS A 262 -4.92 -4.62 -31.68
CA LYS A 262 -4.16 -5.86 -31.67
C LYS A 262 -5.07 -7.06 -31.87
N THR A 263 -4.67 -7.97 -32.75
CA THR A 263 -5.30 -9.29 -32.92
C THR A 263 -4.62 -10.30 -32.03
N PHE A 264 -5.40 -11.11 -31.33
CA PHE A 264 -4.88 -12.10 -30.38
C PHE A 264 -5.82 -13.31 -30.25
N ASN A 265 -5.32 -14.36 -29.62
CA ASN A 265 -6.06 -15.52 -29.14
C ASN A 265 -5.50 -15.95 -27.77
N GLN A 266 -5.92 -17.10 -27.26
CA GLN A 266 -5.42 -17.59 -25.96
C GLN A 266 -3.93 -17.91 -25.95
N ASP A 267 -3.38 -18.41 -27.06
CA ASP A 267 -1.98 -18.84 -27.15
C ASP A 267 -1.00 -17.66 -27.09
N ASN A 268 -1.38 -16.51 -27.64
CA ASN A 268 -0.54 -15.31 -27.67
C ASN A 268 -1.07 -14.17 -26.78
N PHE A 269 -1.98 -14.47 -25.86
CA PHE A 269 -2.67 -13.48 -25.01
C PHE A 269 -1.69 -12.52 -24.32
N PHE A 270 -0.71 -13.07 -23.59
CA PHE A 270 0.21 -12.28 -22.77
C PHE A 270 1.11 -11.37 -23.59
N ASP A 271 1.62 -11.86 -24.72
CA ASP A 271 2.49 -11.07 -25.58
C ASP A 271 1.68 -9.99 -26.29
N ALA A 272 0.51 -10.33 -26.83
CA ALA A 272 -0.32 -9.38 -27.56
C ALA A 272 -0.88 -8.28 -26.67
N ILE A 273 -1.39 -8.60 -25.46
CA ILE A 273 -1.90 -7.59 -24.55
C ILE A 273 -0.75 -6.83 -23.87
N GLY A 274 0.39 -7.48 -23.65
CA GLY A 274 1.63 -6.84 -23.22
C GLY A 274 2.10 -5.77 -24.21
N ASP A 275 2.08 -6.04 -25.51
CA ASP A 275 2.37 -5.05 -26.55
C ASP A 275 1.42 -3.85 -26.50
N VAL A 276 0.11 -4.11 -26.35
CA VAL A 276 -0.89 -3.03 -26.18
C VAL A 276 -0.57 -2.15 -24.97
N ILE A 277 -0.19 -2.75 -23.83
CA ILE A 277 0.22 -2.01 -22.63
C ILE A 277 1.44 -1.13 -22.93
N LEU A 278 2.44 -1.65 -23.63
CA LEU A 278 3.63 -0.88 -24.00
C LEU A 278 3.29 0.28 -24.95
N GLU A 279 2.44 0.06 -25.94
CA GLU A 279 1.99 1.12 -26.87
C GLU A 279 1.20 2.21 -26.12
N ILE A 280 0.30 1.84 -25.21
CA ILE A 280 -0.43 2.79 -24.36
C ILE A 280 0.55 3.59 -23.49
N LYS A 281 1.51 2.92 -22.85
CA LYS A 281 2.55 3.59 -22.06
C LYS A 281 3.37 4.56 -22.90
N ALA A 282 3.73 4.21 -24.12
CA ALA A 282 4.47 5.09 -25.05
C ALA A 282 3.64 6.34 -25.45
N ILE A 283 2.33 6.20 -25.62
CA ILE A 283 1.42 7.32 -25.92
C ILE A 283 1.35 8.26 -24.70
N ILE A 284 1.33 7.72 -23.49
CA ILE A 284 1.18 8.49 -22.26
C ILE A 284 2.52 9.10 -21.79
N ALA A 285 3.66 8.48 -22.14
CA ALA A 285 5.00 8.88 -21.70
C ALA A 285 5.31 10.38 -21.79
N PRO A 286 4.94 11.10 -22.88
CA PRO A 286 5.22 12.53 -23.00
C PRO A 286 4.49 13.40 -21.95
N MET A 287 3.54 12.84 -21.20
CA MET A 287 2.77 13.54 -20.18
C MET A 287 3.42 13.49 -18.80
N SER A 288 4.48 12.71 -18.62
CA SER A 288 5.23 12.54 -17.37
C SER A 288 6.68 12.89 -17.55
N SER A 289 7.29 13.53 -16.54
CA SER A 289 8.70 13.91 -16.56
C SER A 289 9.65 12.74 -16.33
N ASP A 290 9.19 11.64 -15.73
CA ASP A 290 9.99 10.50 -15.27
C ASP A 290 9.40 9.18 -15.83
N TYR A 291 9.59 8.95 -17.13
CA TYR A 291 9.11 7.74 -17.78
C TYR A 291 10.12 6.58 -17.65
N GLU A 292 9.73 5.56 -16.90
CA GLU A 292 10.45 4.30 -16.83
C GLU A 292 9.71 3.23 -17.63
N VAL A 293 10.39 2.61 -18.60
CA VAL A 293 9.86 1.48 -19.38
C VAL A 293 9.82 0.26 -18.45
N ALA A 294 8.72 0.08 -17.75
CA ALA A 294 8.51 -1.13 -16.95
C ALA A 294 8.29 -2.36 -17.87
N SER A 295 8.60 -3.54 -17.35
CA SER A 295 8.33 -4.81 -18.01
C SER A 295 6.87 -4.90 -18.52
N HIS A 296 6.68 -5.48 -19.70
CA HIS A 296 5.35 -5.72 -20.28
C HIS A 296 4.58 -6.86 -19.57
N ARG A 297 5.25 -7.65 -18.73
CA ARG A 297 4.61 -8.73 -17.98
C ARG A 297 4.01 -8.24 -16.67
N VAL A 298 2.73 -8.47 -16.52
CA VAL A 298 1.94 -8.11 -15.33
C VAL A 298 2.20 -9.06 -14.16
N THR A 299 2.42 -10.32 -14.48
CA THR A 299 2.56 -11.41 -13.51
C THR A 299 3.55 -12.46 -14.04
N SER A 300 4.04 -13.31 -13.15
CA SER A 300 4.82 -14.51 -13.50
C SER A 300 4.00 -15.60 -14.21
N ILE A 301 2.66 -15.52 -14.13
CA ILE A 301 1.75 -16.44 -14.79
C ILE A 301 1.82 -16.26 -16.30
N SER A 302 2.05 -17.37 -17.02
CA SER A 302 2.14 -17.41 -18.49
C SER A 302 1.12 -18.37 -19.13
N ASN A 303 0.31 -19.05 -18.32
CA ASN A 303 -0.76 -19.93 -18.78
C ASN A 303 -2.09 -19.16 -18.74
N TYR A 304 -2.82 -19.15 -19.87
CA TYR A 304 -4.08 -18.41 -19.98
C TYR A 304 -5.17 -18.97 -19.07
N ASP A 305 -5.25 -20.29 -18.90
CA ASP A 305 -6.27 -20.89 -18.03
C ASP A 305 -6.05 -20.49 -16.56
N ASP A 306 -4.81 -20.40 -16.10
CA ASP A 306 -4.48 -19.87 -14.78
C ASP A 306 -4.85 -18.39 -14.64
N TRP A 307 -4.53 -17.59 -15.67
CA TRP A 307 -4.88 -16.17 -15.68
C TRP A 307 -6.39 -15.96 -15.63
N LYS A 308 -7.16 -16.77 -16.34
CA LYS A 308 -8.62 -16.75 -16.31
C LYS A 308 -9.15 -16.94 -14.87
N VAL A 309 -8.64 -17.92 -14.14
CA VAL A 309 -9.01 -18.16 -12.73
C VAL A 309 -8.67 -16.94 -11.86
N ILE A 310 -7.48 -16.38 -12.03
CA ILE A 310 -7.06 -15.19 -11.29
C ILE A 310 -7.95 -14.00 -11.63
N SER A 311 -8.25 -13.78 -12.91
CA SER A 311 -9.11 -12.68 -13.38
C SER A 311 -10.52 -12.79 -12.82
N GLU A 312 -11.10 -13.99 -12.79
CA GLU A 312 -12.39 -14.25 -12.16
C GLU A 312 -12.35 -13.98 -10.64
N GLY A 313 -11.28 -14.42 -9.97
CA GLY A 313 -11.05 -14.13 -8.56
C GLY A 313 -10.98 -12.64 -8.26
N ILE A 314 -10.30 -11.84 -9.08
CA ILE A 314 -10.23 -10.38 -8.97
C ILE A 314 -11.63 -9.78 -9.10
N SER A 315 -12.40 -10.21 -10.09
CA SER A 315 -13.74 -9.69 -10.31
C SER A 315 -14.69 -10.02 -9.17
N LEU A 316 -14.65 -11.23 -8.65
CA LEU A 316 -15.43 -11.63 -7.47
C LEU A 316 -15.02 -10.83 -6.23
N PHE A 317 -13.72 -10.58 -6.05
CA PHE A 317 -13.20 -9.76 -4.96
C PHE A 317 -13.81 -8.35 -4.99
N TYR A 318 -13.75 -7.63 -6.11
CA TYR A 318 -14.30 -6.27 -6.22
C TYR A 318 -15.83 -6.22 -6.19
N GLN A 319 -16.49 -7.30 -6.58
CA GLN A 319 -17.95 -7.43 -6.44
C GLN A 319 -18.37 -7.75 -4.99
N GLY A 320 -17.41 -7.97 -4.08
CA GLY A 320 -17.67 -8.36 -2.70
C GLY A 320 -18.31 -9.74 -2.56
N LYS A 321 -18.19 -10.57 -3.58
CA LYS A 321 -18.72 -11.95 -3.53
C LYS A 321 -17.80 -12.85 -2.74
N GLY A 322 -18.39 -13.64 -1.87
CA GLY A 322 -17.70 -14.64 -1.06
C GLY A 322 -18.50 -15.95 -1.03
N GLY A 323 -18.18 -16.80 -0.07
CA GLY A 323 -18.89 -18.07 0.12
C GLY A 323 -18.66 -19.07 -1.03
N PRO A 324 -19.69 -19.79 -1.49
CA PRO A 324 -19.51 -20.87 -2.46
C PRO A 324 -18.83 -20.43 -3.76
N ALA A 325 -19.23 -19.26 -4.31
CA ALA A 325 -18.66 -18.75 -5.56
C ALA A 325 -17.15 -18.50 -5.46
N PHE A 326 -16.67 -18.00 -4.32
CA PHE A 326 -15.25 -17.77 -4.11
C PHE A 326 -14.50 -19.06 -3.69
N SER A 327 -15.18 -20.02 -3.06
CA SER A 327 -14.59 -21.28 -2.65
C SER A 327 -14.07 -22.10 -3.83
N ASP A 328 -14.79 -22.12 -4.95
CA ASP A 328 -14.38 -22.86 -6.15
C ASP A 328 -13.14 -22.22 -6.78
N ILE A 329 -13.10 -20.89 -6.83
CA ILE A 329 -11.92 -20.14 -7.30
C ILE A 329 -10.72 -20.36 -6.36
N ALA A 330 -10.94 -20.32 -5.04
CA ALA A 330 -9.87 -20.56 -4.07
C ALA A 330 -9.24 -21.96 -4.20
N GLN A 331 -10.05 -22.98 -4.48
CA GLN A 331 -9.53 -24.33 -4.73
C GLN A 331 -8.65 -24.37 -5.99
N GLN A 332 -9.04 -23.68 -7.06
CA GLN A 332 -8.24 -23.58 -8.28
C GLN A 332 -6.95 -22.77 -8.05
N LEU A 333 -7.02 -21.64 -7.31
CA LEU A 333 -5.86 -20.85 -6.93
C LEU A 333 -4.86 -21.66 -6.10
N ASN A 334 -5.33 -22.44 -5.14
CA ASN A 334 -4.49 -23.39 -4.39
C ASN A 334 -3.77 -24.38 -5.30
N THR A 335 -4.45 -24.89 -6.33
CA THR A 335 -3.85 -25.80 -7.31
C THR A 335 -2.74 -25.11 -8.10
N ILE A 336 -2.96 -23.86 -8.52
CA ILE A 336 -1.97 -23.05 -9.23
C ILE A 336 -0.73 -22.83 -8.34
N GLN A 337 -0.91 -22.46 -7.07
CA GLN A 337 0.16 -22.25 -6.11
C GLN A 337 0.98 -23.53 -5.85
N GLN A 338 0.29 -24.66 -5.58
CA GLN A 338 0.94 -25.95 -5.32
C GLN A 338 1.75 -26.48 -6.51
N GLN A 339 1.42 -26.09 -7.72
CA GLN A 339 2.17 -26.42 -8.93
C GLN A 339 3.38 -25.47 -9.16
N GLY A 340 3.69 -24.62 -8.19
CA GLY A 340 4.81 -23.67 -8.28
C GLY A 340 4.56 -22.51 -9.24
N ARG A 341 3.30 -22.29 -9.66
CA ARG A 341 2.88 -21.17 -10.52
C ARG A 341 2.28 -20.05 -9.67
N ASP A 342 3.05 -19.61 -8.68
CA ASP A 342 2.63 -18.60 -7.73
C ASP A 342 2.81 -17.17 -8.29
N SER A 343 1.99 -16.26 -7.79
CA SER A 343 2.11 -14.82 -8.03
C SER A 343 1.51 -14.04 -6.87
N TYR A 344 1.86 -12.76 -6.77
CA TYR A 344 1.27 -11.89 -5.74
C TYR A 344 -0.27 -11.83 -5.78
N LEU A 345 -0.88 -11.98 -6.97
CA LEU A 345 -2.34 -12.02 -7.11
C LEU A 345 -2.92 -13.33 -6.57
N VAL A 346 -2.28 -14.46 -6.84
CA VAL A 346 -2.69 -15.77 -6.29
C VAL A 346 -2.65 -15.71 -4.77
N SER A 347 -1.52 -15.30 -4.19
CA SER A 347 -1.37 -15.21 -2.73
C SER A 347 -2.36 -14.21 -2.11
N ALA A 348 -2.64 -13.06 -2.76
CA ALA A 348 -3.62 -12.08 -2.27
C ALA A 348 -5.06 -12.63 -2.28
N LEU A 349 -5.47 -13.28 -3.36
CA LEU A 349 -6.81 -13.86 -3.47
C LEU A 349 -7.01 -15.06 -2.53
N LEU A 350 -5.96 -15.87 -2.31
CA LEU A 350 -5.98 -16.92 -1.30
C LEU A 350 -6.14 -16.34 0.10
N SER A 351 -5.37 -15.32 0.45
CA SER A 351 -5.54 -14.61 1.73
C SER A 351 -6.98 -14.13 1.94
N TYR A 352 -7.61 -13.58 0.89
CA TYR A 352 -9.01 -13.17 0.97
C TYR A 352 -9.94 -14.35 1.25
N SER A 353 -9.75 -15.47 0.55
CA SER A 353 -10.53 -16.69 0.79
C SER A 353 -10.39 -17.21 2.21
N GLU A 354 -9.17 -17.27 2.73
CA GLU A 354 -8.84 -17.72 4.08
C GLU A 354 -9.44 -16.79 5.14
N ALA A 355 -9.37 -15.46 4.92
CA ALA A 355 -10.02 -14.49 5.78
C ALA A 355 -11.54 -14.66 5.82
N LEU A 356 -12.19 -14.91 4.66
CA LEU A 356 -13.62 -15.21 4.61
C LEU A 356 -13.97 -16.54 5.29
N ALA A 357 -13.12 -17.55 5.17
CA ALA A 357 -13.28 -18.84 5.87
C ALA A 357 -13.22 -18.62 7.39
N TYR A 358 -12.24 -17.88 7.89
CA TYR A 358 -12.17 -17.51 9.30
C TYR A 358 -13.41 -16.77 9.78
N LEU A 359 -13.86 -15.74 9.07
CA LEU A 359 -15.03 -14.95 9.45
C LEU A 359 -16.33 -15.79 9.50
N ARG A 360 -16.38 -16.91 8.79
CA ARG A 360 -17.50 -17.82 8.76
C ARG A 360 -17.41 -18.95 9.81
N GLU A 361 -16.24 -19.55 9.94
CA GLU A 361 -16.03 -20.78 10.70
C GLU A 361 -15.25 -20.57 12.00
N HIS A 362 -14.62 -19.42 12.19
CA HIS A 362 -13.82 -19.02 13.36
C HIS A 362 -12.64 -19.97 13.68
N LYS A 363 -12.11 -20.64 12.67
CA LYS A 363 -10.93 -21.50 12.83
C LYS A 363 -9.66 -20.65 12.89
N GLN A 364 -8.88 -20.86 13.95
CA GLN A 364 -7.63 -20.11 14.16
C GLN A 364 -6.63 -20.30 13.01
N GLU A 365 -6.57 -21.50 12.44
CA GLU A 365 -5.70 -21.84 11.32
C GLU A 365 -5.97 -20.97 10.10
N ASP A 366 -7.25 -20.76 9.73
CA ASP A 366 -7.63 -19.89 8.59
C ASP A 366 -7.17 -18.45 8.82
N ARG A 367 -7.23 -17.95 10.06
CA ARG A 367 -6.77 -16.61 10.42
C ARG A 367 -5.26 -16.43 10.26
N GLU A 368 -4.49 -17.41 10.72
CA GLU A 368 -3.03 -17.41 10.61
C GLU A 368 -2.59 -17.57 9.15
N GLN A 369 -3.25 -18.45 8.41
CA GLN A 369 -2.99 -18.66 7.00
C GLN A 369 -3.29 -17.40 6.18
N ALA A 370 -4.43 -16.74 6.42
CA ALA A 370 -4.77 -15.48 5.76
C ALA A 370 -3.67 -14.41 5.95
N LEU A 371 -3.10 -14.30 7.15
CA LEU A 371 -2.02 -13.35 7.42
C LEU A 371 -0.72 -13.76 6.69
N HIS A 372 -0.42 -15.05 6.64
CA HIS A 372 0.75 -15.56 5.94
C HIS A 372 0.67 -15.27 4.43
N SER A 373 -0.43 -15.68 3.79
CA SER A 373 -0.68 -15.45 2.36
C SER A 373 -0.69 -13.96 1.99
N ALA A 374 -1.28 -13.11 2.87
CA ALA A 374 -1.30 -11.66 2.66
C ALA A 374 0.11 -11.04 2.70
N LYS A 375 0.95 -11.44 3.67
CA LYS A 375 2.34 -10.96 3.76
C LYS A 375 3.14 -11.37 2.53
N GLN A 376 3.01 -12.63 2.10
CA GLN A 376 3.66 -13.11 0.88
C GLN A 376 3.24 -12.29 -0.36
N ALA A 377 1.95 -12.00 -0.52
CA ALA A 377 1.45 -11.18 -1.61
C ALA A 377 2.05 -9.77 -1.60
N PHE A 378 2.09 -9.14 -0.42
CA PHE A 378 2.67 -7.80 -0.26
C PHE A 378 4.17 -7.79 -0.53
N GLU A 379 4.94 -8.77 -0.07
CA GLU A 379 6.38 -8.88 -0.32
C GLU A 379 6.69 -9.02 -1.81
N LEU A 380 5.89 -9.80 -2.53
CA LEU A 380 6.02 -9.96 -3.97
C LEU A 380 5.65 -8.70 -4.76
N ASN A 381 4.60 -7.97 -4.34
CA ASN A 381 4.20 -6.71 -4.98
C ASN A 381 3.53 -5.74 -3.99
N PRO A 382 4.30 -4.90 -3.30
CA PRO A 382 3.77 -3.94 -2.32
C PRO A 382 2.95 -2.80 -2.95
N ARG A 383 2.91 -2.70 -4.28
CA ARG A 383 2.11 -1.72 -5.03
C ARG A 383 0.74 -2.27 -5.45
N CYS A 384 0.50 -3.55 -5.26
CA CYS A 384 -0.79 -4.15 -5.56
C CYS A 384 -1.83 -3.74 -4.51
N ASP A 385 -2.92 -3.14 -4.98
CA ASP A 385 -4.05 -2.70 -4.14
C ASP A 385 -4.73 -3.89 -3.43
N ILE A 386 -4.97 -5.02 -4.13
CA ILE A 386 -5.53 -6.23 -3.52
C ILE A 386 -4.59 -6.77 -2.45
N ALA A 387 -3.27 -6.82 -2.69
CA ALA A 387 -2.31 -7.31 -1.70
C ALA A 387 -2.31 -6.43 -0.44
N ASN A 388 -2.39 -5.11 -0.60
CA ASN A 388 -2.51 -4.20 0.53
C ASN A 388 -3.84 -4.37 1.26
N LEU A 389 -4.95 -4.48 0.53
CA LEU A 389 -6.26 -4.58 1.13
C LEU A 389 -6.44 -5.91 1.90
N THR A 390 -5.97 -7.02 1.34
CA THR A 390 -6.02 -8.32 2.00
C THR A 390 -5.09 -8.39 3.21
N LEU A 391 -3.91 -7.75 3.15
CA LEU A 391 -3.04 -7.64 4.33
C LEU A 391 -3.69 -6.79 5.43
N GLY A 392 -4.34 -5.70 5.08
CA GLY A 392 -5.11 -4.91 6.03
C GLY A 392 -6.25 -5.70 6.67
N LEU A 393 -7.03 -6.47 5.88
CA LEU A 393 -8.08 -7.36 6.38
C LEU A 393 -7.50 -8.45 7.31
N ALA A 394 -6.42 -9.11 6.88
CA ALA A 394 -5.77 -10.15 7.66
C ALA A 394 -5.23 -9.61 9.01
N LEU A 395 -4.69 -8.40 9.03
CA LEU A 395 -4.26 -7.75 10.26
C LEU A 395 -5.45 -7.37 11.16
N LEU A 396 -6.58 -6.94 10.61
CA LEU A 396 -7.78 -6.65 11.40
C LEU A 396 -8.32 -7.91 12.08
N ILE A 397 -8.47 -9.02 11.37
CA ILE A 397 -8.94 -10.28 11.97
C ILE A 397 -7.93 -10.86 12.97
N ASN A 398 -6.64 -10.49 12.85
CA ASN A 398 -5.59 -10.79 13.82
C ASN A 398 -5.47 -9.73 14.94
N GLN A 399 -6.43 -8.81 15.07
CA GLN A 399 -6.52 -7.82 16.15
C GLN A 399 -5.36 -6.80 16.17
N HIS A 400 -4.84 -6.44 14.98
CA HIS A 400 -3.79 -5.45 14.80
C HIS A 400 -4.28 -4.21 14.01
N PRO A 401 -5.31 -3.47 14.49
CA PRO A 401 -5.94 -2.39 13.72
C PRO A 401 -4.97 -1.26 13.37
N ASN A 402 -4.07 -0.90 14.28
CA ASN A 402 -3.08 0.15 14.03
C ASN A 402 -2.08 -0.26 12.91
N GLN A 403 -1.75 -1.54 12.82
CA GLN A 403 -0.88 -2.07 11.78
C GLN A 403 -1.65 -2.23 10.45
N ALA A 404 -2.94 -2.53 10.49
CA ALA A 404 -3.81 -2.65 9.31
C ALA A 404 -3.99 -1.32 8.58
N PHE A 405 -4.06 -0.20 9.32
CA PHE A 405 -4.41 1.10 8.78
C PHE A 405 -3.55 1.53 7.57
N PRO A 406 -2.22 1.48 7.58
CA PRO A 406 -1.41 1.91 6.45
C PRO A 406 -1.72 1.19 5.14
N TYR A 407 -1.98 -0.11 5.21
CA TYR A 407 -2.30 -0.94 4.05
C TYR A 407 -3.69 -0.63 3.50
N LEU A 408 -4.68 -0.53 4.39
CA LEU A 408 -6.06 -0.18 4.02
C LEU A 408 -6.15 1.24 3.46
N PHE A 409 -5.41 2.18 4.04
CA PHE A 409 -5.35 3.55 3.56
C PHE A 409 -4.72 3.61 2.16
N TYR A 410 -3.60 2.90 1.96
CA TYR A 410 -2.98 2.78 0.64
C TYR A 410 -3.95 2.21 -0.39
N ALA A 411 -4.66 1.12 -0.07
CA ALA A 411 -5.64 0.51 -0.97
C ALA A 411 -6.79 1.47 -1.30
N ALA A 412 -7.29 2.22 -0.32
CA ALA A 412 -8.38 3.19 -0.51
C ALA A 412 -7.97 4.40 -1.37
N GLU A 413 -6.71 4.85 -1.26
CA GLU A 413 -6.20 5.93 -2.12
C GLU A 413 -5.84 5.44 -3.53
N SER A 414 -5.31 4.22 -3.64
CA SER A 414 -4.86 3.66 -4.92
C SER A 414 -6.00 3.22 -5.81
N THR A 415 -6.94 2.48 -5.24
CA THR A 415 -8.11 1.94 -5.94
C THR A 415 -9.32 2.10 -5.02
N PRO A 416 -9.93 3.30 -4.98
CA PRO A 416 -11.10 3.56 -4.17
C PRO A 416 -12.20 2.52 -4.44
N SER A 417 -12.62 1.81 -3.40
CA SER A 417 -13.64 0.77 -3.49
C SER A 417 -14.49 0.73 -2.21
N PRO A 418 -15.73 0.24 -2.26
CA PRO A 418 -16.55 0.13 -1.07
C PRO A 418 -15.87 -0.65 0.05
N ILE A 419 -15.20 -1.78 -0.28
CA ILE A 419 -14.52 -2.60 0.73
C ILE A 419 -13.36 -1.86 1.38
N SER A 420 -12.55 -1.11 0.64
CA SER A 420 -11.40 -0.40 1.20
C SER A 420 -11.83 0.64 2.22
N PHE A 421 -12.87 1.43 1.92
CA PHE A 421 -13.40 2.42 2.88
C PHE A 421 -14.12 1.78 4.06
N TYR A 422 -14.82 0.65 3.85
CA TYR A 422 -15.43 -0.07 4.95
C TYR A 422 -14.40 -0.58 5.96
N LEU A 423 -13.39 -1.31 5.49
CA LEU A 423 -12.33 -1.86 6.35
C LEU A 423 -11.51 -0.74 7.00
N LEU A 424 -11.27 0.38 6.29
CA LEU A 424 -10.61 1.54 6.87
C LEU A 424 -11.45 2.15 8.01
N SER A 425 -12.78 2.22 7.86
CA SER A 425 -13.67 2.68 8.92
C SER A 425 -13.63 1.77 10.15
N VAL A 426 -13.51 0.45 9.93
CA VAL A 426 -13.35 -0.53 11.02
C VAL A 426 -12.01 -0.35 11.71
N ALA A 427 -10.92 -0.20 10.97
CA ALA A 427 -9.59 0.05 11.53
C ALA A 427 -9.56 1.32 12.39
N ASP A 428 -10.13 2.42 11.89
CA ASP A 428 -10.25 3.68 12.62
C ASP A 428 -11.07 3.53 13.92
N LYS A 429 -12.18 2.80 13.85
CA LYS A 429 -13.02 2.55 15.04
C LYS A 429 -12.27 1.77 16.11
N LEU A 430 -11.55 0.73 15.74
CA LEU A 430 -10.77 -0.10 16.64
C LEU A 430 -9.51 0.61 17.18
N ALA A 431 -9.02 1.63 16.46
CA ALA A 431 -7.90 2.48 16.86
C ALA A 431 -8.34 3.72 17.66
N ASP A 432 -9.61 3.79 18.11
CA ASP A 432 -10.21 4.92 18.86
C ASP A 432 -10.14 6.26 18.09
N ASN A 433 -10.33 6.20 16.76
CA ASN A 433 -10.45 7.36 15.87
C ASN A 433 -11.90 7.52 15.34
N PRO A 434 -12.85 8.02 16.13
CA PRO A 434 -14.25 8.08 15.72
C PRO A 434 -14.49 9.01 14.52
N LYS A 435 -13.70 10.08 14.36
CA LYS A 435 -13.83 11.00 13.22
C LYS A 435 -13.42 10.34 11.91
N GLY A 436 -12.30 9.64 11.89
CA GLY A 436 -11.85 8.87 10.75
C GLY A 436 -12.84 7.78 10.39
N SER A 437 -13.29 7.02 11.40
CA SER A 437 -14.30 5.98 11.22
C SER A 437 -15.59 6.51 10.58
N GLN A 438 -16.12 7.63 11.07
CA GLN A 438 -17.33 8.26 10.52
C GLN A 438 -17.11 8.72 9.07
N TYR A 439 -15.99 9.38 8.78
CA TYR A 439 -15.66 9.85 7.44
C TYR A 439 -15.55 8.67 6.45
N ASN A 440 -14.80 7.63 6.79
CA ASN A 440 -14.61 6.48 5.93
C ASN A 440 -15.90 5.67 5.75
N TYR A 441 -16.73 5.55 6.79
CA TYR A 441 -18.05 4.92 6.70
C TYR A 441 -19.02 5.69 5.79
N GLN A 442 -18.98 7.03 5.83
CA GLN A 442 -19.73 7.86 4.90
C GLN A 442 -19.31 7.62 3.46
N ARG A 443 -18.00 7.62 3.16
CA ARG A 443 -17.46 7.32 1.84
C ARG A 443 -17.92 5.94 1.35
N TYR A 444 -17.84 4.94 2.20
CA TYR A 444 -18.37 3.61 1.92
C TYR A 444 -19.86 3.65 1.54
N THR A 445 -20.72 4.32 2.32
CA THR A 445 -22.16 4.36 2.05
C THR A 445 -22.50 5.10 0.77
N GLU A 446 -21.76 6.12 0.40
CA GLU A 446 -21.90 6.85 -0.86
C GLU A 446 -21.56 5.96 -2.04
N MET A 447 -20.40 5.30 -2.03
CA MET A 447 -19.98 4.39 -3.09
C MET A 447 -20.91 3.18 -3.24
N LYS A 448 -21.41 2.65 -2.12
CA LYS A 448 -22.37 1.55 -2.11
C LYS A 448 -23.65 1.88 -2.87
N LYS A 449 -24.17 3.08 -2.71
CA LYS A 449 -25.39 3.52 -3.42
C LYS A 449 -25.20 3.58 -4.94
N GLU A 450 -24.02 3.99 -5.39
CA GLU A 450 -23.70 4.10 -6.81
C GLU A 450 -23.47 2.75 -7.48
N HIS A 451 -23.08 1.72 -6.74
CA HIS A 451 -22.64 0.42 -7.28
C HIS A 451 -23.68 -0.69 -7.20
N ASN A 452 -24.95 -0.41 -6.83
CA ASN A 452 -26.03 -1.43 -6.64
C ASN A 452 -25.52 -2.66 -5.86
N GLY A 453 -24.60 -2.44 -4.90
CA GLY A 453 -23.65 -3.41 -4.41
C GLY A 453 -24.28 -4.50 -3.57
N GLN A 454 -24.10 -5.73 -4.03
CA GLN A 454 -24.02 -6.85 -3.10
C GLN A 454 -22.82 -6.58 -2.23
N LEU A 455 -23.06 -6.42 -0.97
CA LEU A 455 -22.03 -6.08 -0.04
C LEU A 455 -21.39 -7.30 0.53
N PHE A 456 -20.22 -7.05 1.00
CA PHE A 456 -19.43 -7.81 1.94
C PHE A 456 -20.23 -8.18 3.20
N ASP A 457 -21.42 -8.75 3.00
CA ASP A 457 -22.39 -9.06 4.06
C ASP A 457 -21.75 -9.88 5.18
N LEU A 458 -20.82 -10.76 4.81
CA LEU A 458 -20.07 -11.52 5.79
C LEU A 458 -19.14 -10.63 6.62
N ILE A 459 -18.43 -9.72 5.98
CA ILE A 459 -17.50 -8.80 6.68
C ILE A 459 -18.29 -7.81 7.55
N GLU A 460 -19.41 -7.28 7.05
CA GLU A 460 -20.28 -6.40 7.84
C GLU A 460 -20.92 -7.12 9.04
N SER A 461 -21.41 -8.34 8.85
CA SER A 461 -22.00 -9.13 9.94
C SER A 461 -20.96 -9.53 10.98
N SER A 462 -19.73 -9.80 10.55
CA SER A 462 -18.60 -10.11 11.43
C SER A 462 -18.24 -8.94 12.35
N GLN A 463 -18.31 -7.71 11.85
CA GLN A 463 -18.14 -6.53 12.71
C GLN A 463 -19.24 -6.44 13.77
N LYS A 464 -20.49 -6.71 13.41
CA LYS A 464 -21.62 -6.74 14.35
C LYS A 464 -21.46 -7.83 15.42
N ALA A 465 -20.78 -8.92 15.06
CA ALA A 465 -20.48 -10.03 15.98
C ALA A 465 -19.18 -9.81 16.79
N ASN A 466 -18.57 -8.63 16.71
CA ASN A 466 -17.33 -8.26 17.41
C ASN A 466 -16.09 -9.11 17.04
N LEU A 467 -16.08 -9.77 15.88
CA LEU A 467 -14.97 -10.63 15.47
C LEU A 467 -13.64 -9.89 15.18
N PHE A 468 -13.70 -8.56 15.09
CA PHE A 468 -12.53 -7.70 14.96
C PHE A 468 -12.08 -7.09 16.30
N GLN A 469 -12.77 -7.37 17.41
CA GLN A 469 -12.40 -6.84 18.72
C GLN A 469 -11.54 -7.86 19.49
N THR A 470 -10.64 -7.33 20.33
CA THR A 470 -9.92 -8.16 21.31
C THR A 470 -10.95 -8.82 22.22
N ALA A 471 -10.82 -10.12 22.44
CA ALA A 471 -11.43 -10.74 23.62
C ALA A 471 -10.76 -10.08 24.85
N GLU A 472 -11.56 -9.34 25.64
CA GLU A 472 -11.12 -8.78 26.91
C GLU A 472 -10.68 -9.88 27.89
#